data_902823cde655e1834c898a47b4e39e2f
#
_entry.id   902823cde655e1834c898a47b4e39e2f
#
_cell.length_a   1.000
_cell.length_b   1.000
_cell.length_c   1.000
_cell.angle_alpha   90.00
_cell.angle_beta   90.00
_cell.angle_gamma   90.00
#
_symmetry.space_group_name_H-M   'P 1'
#
loop_
_entity.id
_entity.type
_entity.pdbx_description
1 polymer ?
#
loop_
_entity_poly.entity_id
_entity_poly.type
_entity_poly.pdbx_seq_one_letter_code
_entity_poly.pdbx_strand_id
1 'polypeptide(L)'
;LLVATDVTEQRAAQEARLEAAIAQRDMLVKEVHHRIKNNLQGVAGLLQQIAERKPEVAPAISEVVGQVQAIAQVYGLQVGEQGPLRVVGVVEAITASVQRNFGQPIRSSVAGAQPGAWALPENEAIPIALTLNELLTNAIKHSADPAGEVACEVDCDDAGVRIVISNAARLPAGFDLARIPGGVSGLGLVRALVPRRHASLTIEQQAGRVVATVALRPPVAVRSAPALSGTIRKAAARGRGERKL
;
A
#
# COMPACT_ATOMS: atom_id res chain seq x y z
N LEU A 1 -3.92 59.65 -15.96
CA LEU A 1 -3.47 59.33 -14.62
C LEU A 1 -3.38 57.82 -14.47
N LEU A 2 -2.14 57.29 -14.37
CA LEU A 2 -1.92 55.84 -14.08
C LEU A 2 -1.89 55.71 -12.56
N VAL A 3 -2.88 55.02 -11.98
CA VAL A 3 -2.87 54.65 -10.57
C VAL A 3 -2.22 53.26 -10.47
N ALA A 4 -0.99 53.21 -10.02
CA ALA A 4 -0.33 51.94 -9.66
C ALA A 4 -0.73 51.60 -8.23
N THR A 5 -1.61 50.60 -8.08
CA THR A 5 -1.93 50.06 -6.75
C THR A 5 -0.91 48.99 -6.40
N ASP A 6 -0.23 49.14 -5.29
CA ASP A 6 0.65 48.09 -4.75
C ASP A 6 -0.21 46.94 -4.25
N VAL A 7 -0.19 45.82 -4.98
CA VAL A 7 -0.97 44.59 -4.66
C VAL A 7 -0.14 43.57 -3.87
N THR A 8 1.07 43.90 -3.45
CA THR A 8 2.02 42.98 -2.81
C THR A 8 1.48 42.44 -1.48
N GLU A 9 0.97 43.34 -0.64
CA GLU A 9 0.36 42.95 0.66
C GLU A 9 -0.90 42.12 0.46
N GLN A 10 -1.72 42.49 -0.52
CA GLN A 10 -2.96 41.76 -0.81
C GLN A 10 -2.69 40.36 -1.33
N ARG A 11 -1.67 40.19 -2.20
CA ARG A 11 -1.23 38.88 -2.67
C ARG A 11 -0.65 38.04 -1.53
N ALA A 12 0.23 38.61 -0.71
CA ALA A 12 0.79 37.90 0.46
C ALA A 12 -0.28 37.41 1.42
N ALA A 13 -1.29 38.25 1.71
CA ALA A 13 -2.43 37.88 2.55
C ALA A 13 -3.29 36.79 1.93
N GLN A 14 -3.46 36.79 0.61
CA GLN A 14 -4.21 35.77 -0.13
C GLN A 14 -3.46 34.43 -0.15
N GLU A 15 -2.14 34.47 -0.40
CA GLU A 15 -1.28 33.29 -0.34
C GLU A 15 -1.29 32.65 1.06
N ALA A 16 -1.14 33.45 2.11
CA ALA A 16 -1.19 32.96 3.48
C ALA A 16 -2.54 32.32 3.84
N ARG A 17 -3.66 32.90 3.36
CA ARG A 17 -4.99 32.30 3.54
C ARG A 17 -5.13 30.97 2.80
N LEU A 18 -4.62 30.88 1.57
CA LEU A 18 -4.65 29.65 0.77
C LEU A 18 -3.81 28.56 1.44
N GLU A 19 -2.60 28.90 1.89
CA GLU A 19 -1.73 27.95 2.62
C GLU A 19 -2.40 27.46 3.92
N ALA A 20 -3.03 28.35 4.67
CA ALA A 20 -3.77 27.96 5.88
C ALA A 20 -4.96 27.05 5.57
N ALA A 21 -5.72 27.33 4.51
CA ALA A 21 -6.83 26.49 4.08
C ALA A 21 -6.37 25.10 3.61
N ILE A 22 -5.25 25.01 2.88
CA ILE A 22 -4.65 23.74 2.47
C ILE A 22 -4.20 22.94 3.71
N ALA A 23 -3.50 23.57 4.64
CA ALA A 23 -3.05 22.92 5.86
C ALA A 23 -4.22 22.41 6.72
N GLN A 24 -5.29 23.19 6.82
CA GLN A 24 -6.51 22.79 7.52
C GLN A 24 -7.19 21.60 6.83
N ARG A 25 -7.32 21.63 5.50
CA ARG A 25 -7.86 20.49 4.71
C ARG A 25 -7.04 19.23 4.96
N ASP A 26 -5.72 19.33 4.89
CA ASP A 26 -4.84 18.17 5.05
C ASP A 26 -4.93 17.59 6.47
N MET A 27 -5.10 18.43 7.48
CA MET A 27 -5.35 17.99 8.86
C MET A 27 -6.68 17.23 8.98
N LEU A 28 -7.76 17.75 8.37
CA LEU A 28 -9.07 17.11 8.39
C LEU A 28 -9.04 15.75 7.66
N VAL A 29 -8.38 15.67 6.52
CA VAL A 29 -8.22 14.40 5.79
C VAL A 29 -7.48 13.37 6.63
N LYS A 30 -6.39 13.75 7.28
CA LYS A 30 -5.64 12.86 8.19
C LYS A 30 -6.50 12.38 9.36
N GLU A 31 -7.29 13.25 9.97
CA GLU A 31 -8.20 12.89 11.06
C GLU A 31 -9.26 11.89 10.58
N VAL A 32 -9.83 12.09 9.37
CA VAL A 32 -10.78 11.14 8.77
C VAL A 32 -10.12 9.78 8.55
N HIS A 33 -8.92 9.73 7.97
CA HIS A 33 -8.20 8.48 7.76
C HIS A 33 -7.87 7.77 9.08
N HIS A 34 -7.47 8.53 10.11
CA HIS A 34 -7.23 8.00 11.44
C HIS A 34 -8.49 7.35 12.04
N ARG A 35 -9.64 8.01 11.93
CA ARG A 35 -10.93 7.48 12.40
C ARG A 35 -11.35 6.25 11.61
N ILE A 36 -11.20 6.25 10.28
CA ILE A 36 -11.50 5.07 9.44
C ILE A 36 -10.64 3.89 9.88
N LYS A 37 -9.32 4.07 10.03
CA LYS A 37 -8.42 3.04 10.54
C LYS A 37 -8.90 2.46 11.86
N ASN A 38 -9.21 3.32 12.85
CA ASN A 38 -9.64 2.89 14.18
C ASN A 38 -10.97 2.13 14.13
N ASN A 39 -11.94 2.59 13.33
CA ASN A 39 -13.21 1.91 13.15
C ASN A 39 -13.03 0.53 12.52
N LEU A 40 -12.19 0.43 11.48
CA LEU A 40 -11.88 -0.86 10.84
C LEU A 40 -11.19 -1.82 11.80
N GLN A 41 -10.26 -1.33 12.64
CA GLN A 41 -9.65 -2.16 13.69
C GLN A 41 -10.65 -2.65 14.72
N GLY A 42 -11.61 -1.78 15.11
CA GLY A 42 -12.71 -2.18 15.99
C GLY A 42 -13.59 -3.27 15.39
N VAL A 43 -13.97 -3.13 14.10
CA VAL A 43 -14.74 -4.14 13.37
C VAL A 43 -13.96 -5.45 13.27
N ALA A 44 -12.67 -5.41 12.95
CA ALA A 44 -11.82 -6.61 12.90
C ALA A 44 -11.79 -7.33 14.26
N GLY A 45 -11.66 -6.59 15.37
CA GLY A 45 -11.70 -7.16 16.72
C GLY A 45 -13.03 -7.82 17.06
N LEU A 46 -14.16 -7.21 16.68
CA LEU A 46 -15.49 -7.82 16.87
C LEU A 46 -15.66 -9.11 16.05
N LEU A 47 -15.20 -9.11 14.81
CA LEU A 47 -15.22 -10.30 13.96
C LEU A 47 -14.36 -11.43 14.54
N GLN A 48 -13.18 -11.12 15.08
CA GLN A 48 -12.34 -12.11 15.77
C GLN A 48 -13.04 -12.73 16.98
N GLN A 49 -13.73 -11.94 17.80
CA GLN A 49 -14.51 -12.46 18.92
C GLN A 49 -15.65 -13.39 18.47
N ILE A 50 -16.28 -13.10 17.32
CA ILE A 50 -17.30 -13.99 16.75
C ILE A 50 -16.66 -15.32 16.30
N ALA A 51 -15.48 -15.27 15.64
CA ALA A 51 -14.75 -16.45 15.20
C ALA A 51 -14.37 -17.36 16.39
N GLU A 52 -13.93 -16.78 17.51
CA GLU A 52 -13.62 -17.53 18.73
C GLU A 52 -14.84 -18.24 19.34
N ARG A 53 -16.02 -17.62 19.25
CA ARG A 53 -17.26 -18.17 19.79
C ARG A 53 -17.94 -19.16 18.85
N LYS A 54 -17.65 -19.11 17.56
CA LYS A 54 -18.28 -19.92 16.51
C LYS A 54 -17.22 -20.53 15.59
N PRO A 55 -16.58 -21.64 16.03
CA PRO A 55 -15.49 -22.27 15.26
C PRO A 55 -15.89 -22.69 13.84
N GLU A 56 -17.17 -22.97 13.60
CA GLU A 56 -17.70 -23.38 12.30
C GLU A 56 -17.59 -22.30 11.22
N VAL A 57 -17.60 -21.03 11.62
CA VAL A 57 -17.46 -19.88 10.68
C VAL A 57 -16.09 -19.21 10.77
N ALA A 58 -15.22 -19.65 11.69
CA ALA A 58 -13.92 -19.03 11.95
C ALA A 58 -13.03 -18.90 10.69
N PRO A 59 -12.94 -19.92 9.79
CA PRO A 59 -12.11 -19.76 8.58
C PRO A 59 -12.59 -18.62 7.68
N ALA A 60 -13.90 -18.51 7.45
CA ALA A 60 -14.49 -17.47 6.60
C ALA A 60 -14.32 -16.08 7.25
N ILE A 61 -14.55 -15.97 8.56
CA ILE A 61 -14.35 -14.71 9.28
C ILE A 61 -12.88 -14.29 9.27
N SER A 62 -11.94 -15.22 9.41
CA SER A 62 -10.50 -14.90 9.37
C SER A 62 -10.07 -14.29 8.04
N GLU A 63 -10.65 -14.72 6.92
CA GLU A 63 -10.41 -14.11 5.62
C GLU A 63 -10.88 -12.65 5.58
N VAL A 64 -12.12 -12.41 6.03
CA VAL A 64 -12.68 -11.04 6.08
C VAL A 64 -11.87 -10.14 7.02
N VAL A 65 -11.45 -10.66 8.18
CA VAL A 65 -10.58 -9.92 9.12
C VAL A 65 -9.28 -9.52 8.44
N GLY A 66 -8.63 -10.42 7.70
CA GLY A 66 -7.41 -10.09 6.95
C GLY A 66 -7.62 -8.97 5.93
N GLN A 67 -8.74 -8.99 5.21
CA GLN A 67 -9.10 -7.94 4.25
C GLN A 67 -9.35 -6.59 4.94
N VAL A 68 -10.12 -6.58 6.03
CA VAL A 68 -10.39 -5.37 6.83
C VAL A 68 -9.09 -4.78 7.38
N GLN A 69 -8.19 -5.63 7.87
CA GLN A 69 -6.87 -5.20 8.35
C GLN A 69 -6.00 -4.64 7.23
N ALA A 70 -6.00 -5.24 6.03
CA ALA A 70 -5.26 -4.71 4.87
C ALA A 70 -5.73 -3.30 4.50
N ILE A 71 -7.05 -3.06 4.50
CA ILE A 71 -7.63 -1.73 4.27
C ILE A 71 -7.18 -0.76 5.38
N ALA A 72 -7.24 -1.19 6.65
CA ALA A 72 -6.83 -0.36 7.79
C ALA A 72 -5.33 0.03 7.72
N GLN A 73 -4.45 -0.86 7.18
CA GLN A 73 -3.04 -0.54 6.96
C GLN A 73 -2.87 0.59 5.94
N VAL A 74 -3.60 0.55 4.82
CA VAL A 74 -3.57 1.63 3.81
C VAL A 74 -3.92 2.97 4.43
N TYR A 75 -5.04 3.07 5.14
CA TYR A 75 -5.43 4.30 5.84
C TYR A 75 -4.41 4.72 6.90
N GLY A 76 -3.78 3.76 7.58
CA GLY A 76 -2.72 4.03 8.55
C GLY A 76 -1.49 4.69 7.93
N LEU A 77 -1.07 4.24 6.75
CA LEU A 77 0.05 4.83 6.02
C LEU A 77 -0.28 6.25 5.54
N GLN A 78 -1.50 6.50 5.07
CA GLN A 78 -1.95 7.83 4.64
C GLN A 78 -1.97 8.87 5.77
N VAL A 79 -2.09 8.45 7.03
CA VAL A 79 -1.98 9.35 8.20
C VAL A 79 -0.52 9.70 8.49
N GLY A 80 0.39 8.72 8.38
CA GLY A 80 1.80 8.86 8.80
C GLY A 80 2.68 9.60 7.80
N GLU A 81 2.40 9.48 6.50
CA GLU A 81 3.24 10.03 5.45
C GLU A 81 2.69 11.36 4.90
N GLN A 82 3.58 12.34 4.72
CA GLN A 82 3.28 13.53 3.91
C GLN A 82 3.66 13.23 2.47
N GLY A 83 2.66 12.90 1.65
CA GLY A 83 2.89 12.64 0.23
C GLY A 83 2.18 11.40 -0.30
N PRO A 84 2.46 11.03 -1.56
CA PRO A 84 1.85 9.88 -2.20
C PRO A 84 2.29 8.57 -1.53
N LEU A 85 1.36 7.63 -1.43
CA LEU A 85 1.55 6.34 -0.78
C LEU A 85 2.58 5.48 -1.54
N ARG A 86 3.71 5.20 -0.93
CA ARG A 86 4.79 4.46 -1.59
C ARG A 86 4.47 2.97 -1.71
N VAL A 87 4.75 2.39 -2.88
CA VAL A 87 4.51 0.95 -3.13
C VAL A 87 5.23 0.10 -2.10
N VAL A 88 6.52 0.38 -1.84
CA VAL A 88 7.32 -0.38 -0.86
C VAL A 88 6.70 -0.31 0.53
N GLY A 89 6.26 0.87 0.98
CA GLY A 89 5.60 1.03 2.28
C GLY A 89 4.32 0.20 2.41
N VAL A 90 3.52 0.10 1.34
CA VAL A 90 2.33 -0.76 1.32
C VAL A 90 2.72 -2.23 1.42
N VAL A 91 3.70 -2.69 0.62
CA VAL A 91 4.18 -4.09 0.67
C VAL A 91 4.68 -4.43 2.08
N GLU A 92 5.51 -3.59 2.67
CA GLU A 92 6.06 -3.79 4.02
C GLU A 92 4.95 -3.86 5.09
N ALA A 93 3.99 -2.93 5.04
CA ALA A 93 2.89 -2.89 6.00
C ALA A 93 1.99 -4.13 5.92
N ILE A 94 1.64 -4.58 4.70
CA ILE A 94 0.83 -5.78 4.50
C ILE A 94 1.61 -7.03 4.89
N THR A 95 2.87 -7.15 4.49
CA THR A 95 3.74 -8.28 4.89
C THR A 95 3.84 -8.40 6.41
N ALA A 96 4.13 -7.29 7.10
CA ALA A 96 4.19 -7.26 8.56
C ALA A 96 2.84 -7.60 9.21
N SER A 97 1.72 -7.20 8.61
CA SER A 97 0.37 -7.54 9.11
C SER A 97 0.10 -9.04 9.00
N VAL A 98 0.40 -9.64 7.84
CA VAL A 98 0.22 -11.08 7.61
C VAL A 98 1.14 -11.90 8.53
N GLN A 99 2.42 -11.50 8.69
CA GLN A 99 3.34 -12.14 9.63
C GLN A 99 2.78 -12.17 11.06
N ARG A 100 2.24 -11.05 11.55
CA ARG A 100 1.64 -10.99 12.90
C ARG A 100 0.42 -11.91 13.03
N ASN A 101 -0.42 -11.97 11.99
CA ASN A 101 -1.65 -12.75 12.05
C ASN A 101 -1.40 -14.26 12.05
N PHE A 102 -0.37 -14.72 11.34
CA PHE A 102 -0.05 -16.14 11.21
C PHE A 102 1.10 -16.60 12.11
N GLY A 103 1.84 -15.68 12.73
CA GLY A 103 3.02 -16.00 13.53
C GLY A 103 4.17 -16.60 12.71
N GLN A 104 4.12 -16.50 11.38
CA GLN A 104 5.12 -17.07 10.48
C GLN A 104 5.95 -15.97 9.83
N PRO A 105 7.30 -16.07 9.83
CA PRO A 105 8.16 -15.07 9.22
C PRO A 105 8.04 -15.10 7.70
N ILE A 106 8.06 -13.91 7.08
CA ILE A 106 8.14 -13.73 5.64
C ILE A 106 9.45 -12.99 5.34
N ARG A 107 10.31 -13.58 4.54
CA ARG A 107 11.54 -12.92 4.11
C ARG A 107 11.20 -11.83 3.11
N SER A 108 11.53 -10.59 3.43
CA SER A 108 11.30 -9.44 2.56
C SER A 108 12.61 -8.89 2.02
N SER A 109 12.62 -8.54 0.73
CA SER A 109 13.72 -7.82 0.11
C SER A 109 13.22 -6.78 -0.88
N VAL A 110 13.97 -5.69 -1.00
CA VAL A 110 13.67 -4.60 -1.92
C VAL A 110 14.91 -4.33 -2.76
N ALA A 111 14.76 -4.33 -4.09
CA ALA A 111 15.79 -4.10 -5.06
C ALA A 111 15.43 -2.97 -6.01
N GLY A 112 16.40 -2.51 -6.81
CA GLY A 112 16.24 -1.47 -7.81
C GLY A 112 16.95 -0.17 -7.45
N ALA A 113 17.15 0.71 -8.43
CA ALA A 113 17.96 1.93 -8.29
C ALA A 113 17.30 2.99 -7.38
N GLN A 114 15.96 3.04 -7.35
CA GLN A 114 15.19 4.02 -6.59
C GLN A 114 13.87 3.41 -6.09
N PRO A 115 13.90 2.45 -5.16
CA PRO A 115 12.68 1.74 -4.74
C PRO A 115 11.63 2.68 -4.11
N GLY A 116 12.06 3.76 -3.47
CA GLY A 116 11.17 4.78 -2.92
C GLY A 116 10.55 5.75 -3.94
N ALA A 117 10.88 5.66 -5.23
CA ALA A 117 10.35 6.57 -6.24
C ALA A 117 8.95 6.20 -6.74
N TRP A 118 8.48 4.97 -6.48
CA TRP A 118 7.18 4.49 -6.94
C TRP A 118 6.10 4.66 -5.89
N ALA A 119 4.98 5.24 -6.30
CA ALA A 119 3.82 5.49 -5.45
C ALA A 119 2.54 4.95 -6.08
N LEU A 120 1.57 4.60 -5.25
CA LEU A 120 0.22 4.22 -5.65
C LEU A 120 -0.69 5.44 -5.61
N PRO A 121 -1.44 5.71 -6.69
CA PRO A 121 -2.61 6.58 -6.62
C PRO A 121 -3.60 6.08 -5.55
N GLU A 122 -4.37 6.99 -4.98
CA GLU A 122 -5.29 6.67 -3.87
C GLU A 122 -6.29 5.55 -4.22
N ASN A 123 -6.84 5.58 -5.44
CA ASN A 123 -7.76 4.57 -5.94
C ASN A 123 -7.11 3.19 -6.20
N GLU A 124 -5.79 3.11 -6.25
CA GLU A 124 -5.04 1.87 -6.48
C GLU A 124 -4.55 1.21 -5.17
N ALA A 125 -4.43 1.98 -4.11
CA ALA A 125 -3.82 1.53 -2.86
C ALA A 125 -4.58 0.35 -2.21
N ILE A 126 -5.90 0.44 -2.08
CA ILE A 126 -6.72 -0.61 -1.47
C ILE A 126 -6.76 -1.88 -2.35
N PRO A 127 -7.03 -1.81 -3.68
CA PRO A 127 -6.96 -2.99 -4.54
C PRO A 127 -5.63 -3.74 -4.48
N ILE A 128 -4.51 -3.00 -4.49
CA ILE A 128 -3.18 -3.62 -4.41
C ILE A 128 -2.93 -4.22 -3.01
N ALA A 129 -3.29 -3.52 -1.94
CA ALA A 129 -3.15 -4.05 -0.57
C ALA A 129 -3.96 -5.34 -0.35
N LEU A 130 -5.21 -5.40 -0.83
CA LEU A 130 -6.05 -6.60 -0.79
C LEU A 130 -5.43 -7.74 -1.60
N THR A 131 -4.94 -7.45 -2.83
CA THR A 131 -4.24 -8.44 -3.66
C THR A 131 -3.03 -9.02 -2.94
N LEU A 132 -2.18 -8.19 -2.34
CA LEU A 132 -1.01 -8.63 -1.59
C LEU A 132 -1.39 -9.45 -0.35
N ASN A 133 -2.41 -9.02 0.40
CA ASN A 133 -2.90 -9.77 1.55
C ASN A 133 -3.34 -11.18 1.17
N GLU A 134 -4.13 -11.33 0.10
CA GLU A 134 -4.61 -12.63 -0.36
C GLU A 134 -3.45 -13.53 -0.86
N LEU A 135 -2.52 -12.97 -1.63
CA LEU A 135 -1.37 -13.73 -2.14
C LEU A 135 -0.42 -14.19 -1.03
N LEU A 136 -0.11 -13.33 -0.06
CA LEU A 136 0.74 -13.65 1.10
C LEU A 136 0.06 -14.67 2.01
N THR A 137 -1.23 -14.49 2.29
CA THR A 137 -2.03 -15.43 3.08
C THR A 137 -2.07 -16.81 2.41
N ASN A 138 -2.28 -16.86 1.09
CA ASN A 138 -2.25 -18.10 0.34
C ASN A 138 -0.87 -18.75 0.36
N ALA A 139 0.21 -17.97 0.23
CA ALA A 139 1.57 -18.49 0.31
C ALA A 139 1.85 -19.17 1.66
N ILE A 140 1.34 -18.61 2.76
CA ILE A 140 1.47 -19.23 4.09
C ILE A 140 0.58 -20.47 4.20
N LYS A 141 -0.73 -20.34 3.91
CA LYS A 141 -1.71 -21.43 4.08
C LYS A 141 -1.39 -22.68 3.25
N HIS A 142 -0.79 -22.50 2.08
CA HIS A 142 -0.49 -23.57 1.13
C HIS A 142 1.00 -23.94 1.11
N SER A 143 1.82 -23.43 2.03
CA SER A 143 3.21 -23.90 2.14
C SER A 143 3.24 -25.37 2.55
N ALA A 144 4.02 -26.18 1.83
CA ALA A 144 4.16 -27.61 2.09
C ALA A 144 4.89 -27.88 3.40
N ASP A 145 5.70 -26.94 3.85
CA ASP A 145 6.40 -26.98 5.14
C ASP A 145 5.90 -25.81 6.00
N PRO A 146 5.31 -26.07 7.19
CA PRO A 146 4.91 -25.02 8.12
C PRO A 146 6.07 -24.12 8.57
N ALA A 147 7.32 -24.65 8.56
CA ALA A 147 8.54 -23.88 8.75
C ALA A 147 9.13 -23.36 7.44
N GLY A 148 8.49 -23.66 6.33
CA GLY A 148 8.93 -23.29 4.98
C GLY A 148 8.96 -21.79 4.78
N GLU A 149 10.02 -21.32 4.13
CA GLU A 149 10.24 -19.89 3.89
C GLU A 149 9.26 -19.35 2.85
N VAL A 150 8.43 -18.39 3.26
CA VAL A 150 7.68 -17.51 2.36
C VAL A 150 8.56 -16.28 2.08
N ALA A 151 8.72 -15.92 0.81
CA ALA A 151 9.47 -14.74 0.41
C ALA A 151 8.58 -13.73 -0.31
N CYS A 152 8.82 -12.45 -0.07
CA CYS A 152 8.20 -11.32 -0.76
C CYS A 152 9.31 -10.37 -1.23
N GLU A 153 9.52 -10.30 -2.52
CA GLU A 153 10.59 -9.52 -3.14
C GLU A 153 9.97 -8.40 -3.99
N VAL A 154 10.49 -7.19 -3.82
CA VAL A 154 10.08 -6.02 -4.60
C VAL A 154 11.24 -5.58 -5.46
N ASP A 155 11.02 -5.49 -6.75
CA ASP A 155 11.99 -4.98 -7.72
C ASP A 155 11.42 -3.75 -8.44
N CYS A 156 12.16 -2.64 -8.40
CA CYS A 156 11.75 -1.36 -8.96
C CYS A 156 12.71 -0.96 -10.08
N ASP A 157 12.21 -0.91 -11.29
CA ASP A 157 12.94 -0.46 -12.47
C ASP A 157 12.36 0.84 -13.08
N ASP A 158 12.82 1.23 -14.26
CA ASP A 158 12.31 2.43 -14.94
C ASP A 158 10.90 2.23 -15.54
N ALA A 159 10.47 1.00 -15.73
CA ALA A 159 9.18 0.67 -16.34
C ALA A 159 8.05 0.48 -15.32
N GLY A 160 8.40 0.19 -14.05
CA GLY A 160 7.41 -0.05 -13.01
C GLY A 160 7.94 -0.77 -11.77
N VAL A 161 7.03 -1.46 -11.10
CA VAL A 161 7.32 -2.25 -9.92
C VAL A 161 6.88 -3.69 -10.14
N ARG A 162 7.74 -4.64 -9.78
CA ARG A 162 7.47 -6.06 -9.76
C ARG A 162 7.51 -6.55 -8.31
N ILE A 163 6.45 -7.22 -7.88
CA ILE A 163 6.34 -7.82 -6.55
C ILE A 163 6.24 -9.32 -6.76
N VAL A 164 7.18 -10.08 -6.19
CA VAL A 164 7.26 -11.54 -6.32
C VAL A 164 7.04 -12.16 -4.96
N ILE A 165 6.00 -12.98 -4.84
CA ILE A 165 5.69 -13.74 -3.62
C ILE A 165 5.92 -15.22 -3.95
N SER A 166 6.72 -15.90 -3.15
CA SER A 166 7.03 -17.31 -3.40
C SER A 166 7.03 -18.14 -2.12
N ASN A 167 6.58 -19.38 -2.22
CA ASN A 167 6.57 -20.37 -1.14
C ASN A 167 6.85 -21.77 -1.66
N ALA A 168 7.31 -22.67 -0.79
CA ALA A 168 7.48 -24.09 -1.10
C ALA A 168 6.09 -24.74 -1.18
N ALA A 169 5.55 -24.88 -2.38
CA ALA A 169 4.24 -25.45 -2.65
C ALA A 169 4.17 -26.04 -4.06
N ARG A 170 3.07 -26.73 -4.34
CA ARG A 170 2.75 -27.22 -5.69
C ARG A 170 1.38 -26.71 -6.10
N LEU A 171 1.30 -26.22 -7.32
CA LEU A 171 0.01 -25.90 -7.93
C LEU A 171 -0.75 -27.19 -8.28
N PRO A 172 -2.08 -27.21 -8.14
CA PRO A 172 -2.91 -28.30 -8.65
C PRO A 172 -2.66 -28.53 -10.14
N ALA A 173 -2.77 -29.79 -10.60
CA ALA A 173 -2.66 -30.10 -12.01
C ALA A 173 -3.72 -29.33 -12.82
N GLY A 174 -3.28 -28.66 -13.89
CA GLY A 174 -4.16 -27.86 -14.72
C GLY A 174 -4.59 -26.52 -14.09
N PHE A 175 -3.87 -26.04 -13.08
CA PHE A 175 -4.13 -24.71 -12.49
C PHE A 175 -4.09 -23.63 -13.57
N ASP A 176 -5.16 -22.86 -13.62
CA ASP A 176 -5.30 -21.71 -14.53
C ASP A 176 -6.04 -20.60 -13.79
N LEU A 177 -5.34 -19.51 -13.51
CA LEU A 177 -5.91 -18.34 -12.82
C LEU A 177 -7.12 -17.78 -13.57
N ALA A 178 -7.14 -17.84 -14.90
CA ALA A 178 -8.22 -17.32 -15.72
C ALA A 178 -9.54 -18.10 -15.53
N ARG A 179 -9.46 -19.35 -15.08
CA ARG A 179 -10.63 -20.21 -14.84
C ARG A 179 -11.20 -20.10 -13.44
N ILE A 180 -10.49 -19.44 -12.51
CA ILE A 180 -11.00 -19.25 -11.14
C ILE A 180 -12.19 -18.28 -11.20
N PRO A 181 -13.37 -18.62 -10.67
CA PRO A 181 -14.49 -17.70 -10.61
C PRO A 181 -14.13 -16.43 -9.84
N GLY A 182 -14.62 -15.28 -10.27
CA GLY A 182 -14.53 -14.06 -9.48
C GLY A 182 -15.25 -14.25 -8.15
N GLY A 183 -14.72 -13.66 -7.07
CA GLY A 183 -15.25 -13.83 -5.73
C GLY A 183 -14.88 -12.66 -4.82
N VAL A 184 -15.34 -12.76 -3.58
CA VAL A 184 -15.11 -11.73 -2.53
C VAL A 184 -13.91 -12.04 -1.64
N SER A 185 -13.28 -13.21 -1.82
CA SER A 185 -12.10 -13.66 -1.06
C SER A 185 -11.20 -14.54 -1.90
N GLY A 186 -10.00 -14.82 -1.42
CA GLY A 186 -9.02 -15.69 -2.04
C GLY A 186 -8.61 -15.23 -3.44
N LEU A 187 -8.23 -16.18 -4.28
CA LEU A 187 -7.85 -15.90 -5.68
C LEU A 187 -9.02 -15.37 -6.52
N GLY A 188 -10.27 -15.60 -6.12
CA GLY A 188 -11.44 -14.99 -6.75
C GLY A 188 -11.46 -13.48 -6.62
N LEU A 189 -11.15 -12.94 -5.45
CA LEU A 189 -10.99 -11.51 -5.21
C LEU A 189 -9.78 -10.97 -5.97
N VAL A 190 -8.64 -11.65 -5.88
CA VAL A 190 -7.43 -11.24 -6.60
C VAL A 190 -7.70 -11.10 -8.09
N ARG A 191 -8.39 -12.08 -8.69
CA ARG A 191 -8.78 -12.03 -10.10
C ARG A 191 -9.73 -10.88 -10.43
N ALA A 192 -10.61 -10.49 -9.51
CA ALA A 192 -11.51 -9.36 -9.71
C ALA A 192 -10.79 -8.00 -9.66
N LEU A 193 -9.68 -7.92 -8.89
CA LEU A 193 -8.90 -6.70 -8.72
C LEU A 193 -7.75 -6.58 -9.73
N VAL A 194 -7.08 -7.69 -10.03
CA VAL A 194 -5.94 -7.83 -10.93
C VAL A 194 -6.07 -9.20 -11.63
N PRO A 195 -5.91 -9.36 -12.95
CA PRO A 195 -5.25 -8.45 -13.88
C PRO A 195 -6.20 -7.40 -14.48
N ARG A 196 -5.63 -6.23 -14.78
CA ARG A 196 -6.29 -5.14 -15.50
C ARG A 196 -5.25 -4.35 -16.29
N ARG A 197 -5.68 -3.36 -17.06
CA ARG A 197 -4.75 -2.54 -17.84
C ARG A 197 -3.66 -1.94 -16.93
N HIS A 198 -2.40 -2.18 -17.26
CA HIS A 198 -1.19 -1.73 -16.52
C HIS A 198 -0.94 -2.40 -15.15
N ALA A 199 -1.73 -3.41 -14.77
CA ALA A 199 -1.47 -4.28 -13.65
C ALA A 199 -1.67 -5.73 -14.08
N SER A 200 -0.64 -6.56 -13.96
CA SER A 200 -0.71 -7.98 -14.32
C SER A 200 -0.37 -8.88 -13.14
N LEU A 201 -0.93 -10.07 -13.15
CA LEU A 201 -0.63 -11.12 -12.20
C LEU A 201 -0.38 -12.42 -12.94
N THR A 202 0.70 -13.10 -12.59
CA THR A 202 0.95 -14.50 -12.96
C THR A 202 1.17 -15.34 -11.71
N ILE A 203 0.72 -16.59 -11.74
CA ILE A 203 1.00 -17.59 -10.69
C ILE A 203 1.50 -18.84 -11.40
N GLU A 204 2.75 -19.21 -11.12
CA GLU A 204 3.46 -20.25 -11.85
C GLU A 204 4.18 -21.20 -10.89
N GLN A 205 4.40 -22.44 -11.38
CA GLN A 205 5.25 -23.42 -10.71
C GLN A 205 6.69 -23.27 -11.22
N GLN A 206 7.62 -22.91 -10.33
CA GLN A 206 9.04 -22.75 -10.67
C GLN A 206 9.91 -23.47 -9.64
N ALA A 207 10.76 -24.39 -10.07
CA ALA A 207 11.76 -25.07 -9.23
C ALA A 207 11.23 -25.57 -7.87
N GLY A 208 10.03 -26.18 -7.85
CA GLY A 208 9.42 -26.69 -6.62
C GLY A 208 8.73 -25.66 -5.74
N ARG A 209 8.66 -24.42 -6.20
CA ARG A 209 7.97 -23.32 -5.52
C ARG A 209 6.79 -22.82 -6.35
N VAL A 210 5.77 -22.34 -5.69
CA VAL A 210 4.74 -21.49 -6.33
C VAL A 210 5.25 -20.05 -6.27
N VAL A 211 5.21 -19.38 -7.42
CA VAL A 211 5.67 -18.00 -7.59
C VAL A 211 4.51 -17.18 -8.14
N ALA A 212 4.04 -16.22 -7.34
CA ALA A 212 3.06 -15.22 -7.76
C ALA A 212 3.79 -13.91 -8.05
N THR A 213 3.62 -13.38 -9.26
CA THR A 213 4.24 -12.12 -9.69
C THR A 213 3.18 -11.09 -10.01
N VAL A 214 3.20 -9.97 -9.29
CA VAL A 214 2.39 -8.78 -9.56
C VAL A 214 3.27 -7.74 -10.22
N ALA A 215 2.93 -7.30 -11.43
CA ALA A 215 3.65 -6.22 -12.11
C ALA A 215 2.74 -4.99 -12.25
N LEU A 216 3.23 -3.86 -11.76
CA LEU A 216 2.52 -2.57 -11.74
C LEU A 216 3.26 -1.58 -12.62
N ARG A 217 2.54 -0.99 -13.57
CA ARG A 217 3.07 0.02 -14.51
C ARG A 217 2.23 1.29 -14.45
N PRO A 218 2.75 2.43 -14.92
CA PRO A 218 1.94 3.64 -15.01
C PRO A 218 0.65 3.41 -15.84
N PRO A 219 -0.50 3.93 -15.41
CA PRO A 219 -0.72 4.82 -14.27
C PRO A 219 -1.03 4.13 -12.93
N VAL A 220 -1.01 2.79 -12.84
CA VAL A 220 -1.33 2.05 -11.59
C VAL A 220 -0.26 2.28 -10.52
N ALA A 221 1.01 2.33 -10.91
CA ALA A 221 2.08 2.87 -10.08
C ALA A 221 2.72 4.05 -10.80
N VAL A 222 2.95 5.15 -10.11
CA VAL A 222 3.47 6.40 -10.67
C VAL A 222 4.79 6.78 -10.02
N ARG A 223 5.72 7.37 -10.79
CA ARG A 223 6.92 7.94 -10.20
C ARG A 223 6.56 9.20 -9.40
N SER A 224 6.86 9.17 -8.13
CA SER A 224 6.79 10.34 -7.26
C SER A 224 8.11 11.09 -7.35
N ALA A 225 8.06 12.41 -7.49
CA ALA A 225 9.25 13.24 -7.34
C ALA A 225 9.89 12.94 -5.97
N PRO A 226 11.25 12.87 -5.90
CA PRO A 226 11.90 12.70 -4.61
C PRO A 226 11.40 13.79 -3.67
N ALA A 227 10.97 13.41 -2.46
CA ALA A 227 10.65 14.38 -1.44
C ALA A 227 11.89 15.28 -1.28
N LEU A 228 11.76 16.56 -1.63
CA LEU A 228 12.82 17.52 -1.39
C LEU A 228 13.09 17.49 0.12
N SER A 229 14.15 16.79 0.49
CA SER A 229 14.62 16.74 1.88
C SER A 229 14.75 18.18 2.37
N GLY A 230 14.18 18.47 3.56
CA GLY A 230 13.96 19.78 4.13
C GLY A 230 15.19 20.68 4.35
N THR A 231 16.31 20.41 3.67
CA THR A 231 17.56 21.19 3.71
C THR A 231 17.45 22.50 2.92
N ILE A 232 16.57 22.58 1.91
CA ILE A 232 16.46 23.80 1.09
C ILE A 232 15.57 24.87 1.76
N ARG A 233 14.61 24.49 2.64
CA ARG A 233 13.80 25.47 3.38
C ARG A 233 14.60 26.29 4.40
N LYS A 234 15.70 25.75 4.96
CA LYS A 234 16.57 26.50 5.90
C LYS A 234 17.53 27.48 5.20
N ALA A 235 17.88 27.26 3.95
CA ALA A 235 18.74 28.16 3.20
C ALA A 235 18.02 29.43 2.72
N ALA A 236 16.75 29.33 2.32
CA ALA A 236 15.93 30.48 1.91
C ALA A 236 15.56 31.41 3.07
N ALA A 237 15.45 30.88 4.30
CA ALA A 237 15.17 31.68 5.49
C ALA A 237 16.40 32.42 6.03
N ARG A 238 17.63 31.95 5.76
CA ARG A 238 18.87 32.61 6.17
C ARG A 238 19.34 33.71 5.21
N GLY A 239 18.91 33.68 3.94
CA GLY A 239 19.30 34.71 2.95
C GLY A 239 18.57 36.05 3.03
N ARG A 240 17.55 36.19 3.87
CA ARG A 240 16.79 37.45 4.04
C ARG A 240 17.22 38.30 5.27
N GLY A 241 18.18 37.83 6.06
CA GLY A 241 18.62 38.50 7.28
C GLY A 241 19.84 39.42 7.15
N GLU A 242 20.56 39.42 6.01
CA GLU A 242 21.81 40.20 5.87
C GLU A 242 21.77 41.23 4.75
N ARG A 243 20.77 42.08 4.73
CA ARG A 243 20.82 43.37 4.01
C ARG A 243 20.09 44.45 4.80
N LYS A 244 20.70 44.87 5.88
CA LYS A 244 20.49 46.19 6.49
C LYS A 244 21.75 46.56 7.26
N LEU A 245 22.61 47.29 6.61
CA LEU A 245 23.49 48.34 7.09
C LEU A 245 23.77 49.24 5.93
#